data_79a22e3c662e4f3bb4cc76ca780aa526
#
_entry.id   79a22e3c662e4f3bb4cc76ca780aa526
#
_cell.length_a   1.000
_cell.length_b   1.000
_cell.length_c   1.000
_cell.angle_alpha   90.00
_cell.angle_beta   90.00
_cell.angle_gamma   90.00
#
_symmetry.space_group_name_H-M   'P 1'
#
loop_
_entity.id
_entity.type
_entity.pdbx_description
1 polymer ?
#
loop_
_entity_poly.entity_id
_entity_poly.type
_entity_poly.pdbx_seq_one_letter_code
_entity_poly.pdbx_strand_id
1 'polypeptide(L)'
;MKKTKGYEYLNEIVSEETFIQIHKEAIKIGGAWHEGIREYGSIYYLTEMLRAMIKKKEDMITMAAKLMTFIIKEHPFWDGNHRTAFETAQLILRAFGYEMKIDRKEAERFIRSIDKPSIDEKIVKKWIEDKIQPI
;
A
#
# COMPACT_ATOMS: atom_id res chain seq x y z
N MET A 1 -21.12 4.78 -8.68
CA MET A 1 -21.47 5.08 -7.27
C MET A 1 -20.35 4.71 -6.32
N LYS A 2 -20.04 3.43 -6.20
CA LYS A 2 -18.97 2.99 -5.31
C LYS A 2 -17.59 3.56 -5.65
N LYS A 3 -17.27 3.67 -6.95
CA LYS A 3 -16.01 4.25 -7.38
C LYS A 3 -15.85 5.69 -6.91
N THR A 4 -16.90 6.50 -7.06
CA THR A 4 -16.86 7.90 -6.65
C THR A 4 -16.61 8.01 -5.15
N LYS A 5 -17.30 7.17 -4.35
CA LYS A 5 -17.14 7.18 -2.90
C LYS A 5 -15.72 6.78 -2.48
N GLY A 6 -15.10 5.84 -3.21
CA GLY A 6 -13.73 5.44 -2.95
C GLY A 6 -12.77 6.60 -3.11
N TYR A 7 -12.87 7.35 -4.21
CA TYR A 7 -12.02 8.51 -4.45
C TYR A 7 -12.28 9.62 -3.43
N GLU A 8 -13.54 9.86 -3.09
CA GLU A 8 -13.89 10.85 -2.07
C GLU A 8 -13.25 10.51 -0.74
N TYR A 9 -13.37 9.26 -0.31
CA TYR A 9 -12.77 8.81 0.93
C TYR A 9 -11.26 8.98 0.92
N LEU A 10 -10.60 8.51 -0.13
CA LEU A 10 -9.14 8.63 -0.23
C LEU A 10 -8.69 10.09 -0.26
N ASN A 11 -9.46 10.94 -0.93
CA ASN A 11 -9.14 12.36 -0.98
C ASN A 11 -9.21 13.02 0.39
N GLU A 12 -10.10 12.55 1.26
CA GLU A 12 -10.22 13.07 2.62
C GLU A 12 -9.04 12.65 3.51
N ILE A 13 -8.54 11.44 3.31
CA ILE A 13 -7.51 10.89 4.21
C ILE A 13 -6.08 11.02 3.71
N VAL A 14 -5.88 11.36 2.41
CA VAL A 14 -4.52 11.39 1.85
C VAL A 14 -3.67 12.44 2.55
N SER A 15 -2.63 11.98 3.25
CA SER A 15 -1.71 12.83 4.00
C SER A 15 -0.52 12.00 4.43
N GLU A 16 0.57 12.67 4.80
CA GLU A 16 1.73 11.97 5.36
C GLU A 16 1.35 11.27 6.66
N GLU A 17 0.50 11.90 7.46
CA GLU A 17 0.04 11.33 8.73
C GLU A 17 -0.68 9.98 8.53
N THR A 18 -1.46 9.85 7.46
CA THR A 18 -2.13 8.59 7.17
C THR A 18 -1.13 7.46 6.97
N PHE A 19 -0.06 7.68 6.20
CA PHE A 19 0.95 6.66 5.99
C PHE A 19 1.72 6.33 7.27
N ILE A 20 1.99 7.34 8.08
CA ILE A 20 2.64 7.15 9.38
C ILE A 20 1.74 6.32 10.28
N GLN A 21 0.44 6.58 10.28
CA GLN A 21 -0.52 5.83 11.10
C GLN A 21 -0.65 4.38 10.65
N ILE A 22 -0.68 4.15 9.34
CA ILE A 22 -0.70 2.78 8.80
C ILE A 22 0.54 2.02 9.28
N HIS A 23 1.69 2.67 9.23
CA HIS A 23 2.94 2.06 9.70
C HIS A 23 2.87 1.72 11.19
N LYS A 24 2.39 2.64 12.02
CA LYS A 24 2.26 2.40 13.46
C LYS A 24 1.38 1.19 13.76
N GLU A 25 0.27 1.07 13.05
CA GLU A 25 -0.62 -0.08 13.23
C GLU A 25 0.02 -1.38 12.72
N ALA A 26 0.74 -1.31 11.61
CA ALA A 26 1.39 -2.47 11.03
C ALA A 26 2.44 -3.06 11.96
N ILE A 27 3.26 -2.22 12.59
CA ILE A 27 4.32 -2.69 13.48
C ILE A 27 3.79 -3.24 14.80
N LYS A 28 2.61 -2.84 15.24
CA LYS A 28 1.98 -3.41 16.43
C LYS A 28 1.70 -4.90 16.26
N ILE A 29 1.35 -5.29 15.03
CA ILE A 29 1.00 -6.68 14.73
C ILE A 29 2.25 -7.51 14.47
N GLY A 30 3.17 -7.00 13.66
CA GLY A 30 4.34 -7.73 13.21
C GLY A 30 5.59 -7.55 14.07
N GLY A 31 5.58 -6.54 14.94
CA GLY A 31 6.76 -6.13 15.69
C GLY A 31 7.74 -5.36 14.81
N ALA A 32 8.63 -4.62 15.44
CA ALA A 32 9.67 -3.90 14.73
C ALA A 32 10.83 -3.64 15.69
N TRP A 33 12.05 -3.72 15.15
CA TRP A 33 13.25 -3.42 15.92
C TRP A 33 13.45 -1.92 16.05
N HIS A 34 13.07 -1.16 14.99
CA HIS A 34 13.21 0.28 14.94
C HIS A 34 11.94 0.91 14.38
N GLU A 35 11.32 1.78 15.16
CA GLU A 35 10.16 2.55 14.72
C GLU A 35 10.62 3.81 14.01
N GLY A 36 9.72 4.37 13.20
CA GLY A 36 9.89 5.70 12.67
C GLY A 36 10.28 5.75 11.21
N ILE A 37 10.38 6.99 10.75
CA ILE A 37 10.62 7.29 9.35
C ILE A 37 12.13 7.31 9.10
N ARG A 38 12.56 6.55 8.10
CA ARG A 38 13.94 6.55 7.65
C ARG A 38 14.18 7.68 6.65
N GLU A 39 13.19 7.92 5.80
CA GLU A 39 13.32 8.88 4.71
C GLU A 39 12.04 9.69 4.56
N TYR A 40 12.04 10.91 5.10
CA TYR A 40 10.88 11.81 5.04
C TYR A 40 10.49 12.19 3.61
N GLY A 41 11.49 12.34 2.73
CA GLY A 41 11.23 12.62 1.33
C GLY A 41 10.40 11.55 0.65
N SER A 42 10.60 10.29 1.03
CA SER A 42 9.83 9.17 0.49
C SER A 42 8.38 9.23 0.96
N ILE A 43 8.14 9.62 2.21
CA ILE A 43 6.76 9.77 2.73
C ILE A 43 6.05 10.91 2.00
N TYR A 44 6.74 12.01 1.78
CA TYR A 44 6.19 13.14 1.03
C TYR A 44 5.84 12.72 -0.39
N TYR A 45 6.77 12.04 -1.06
CA TYR A 45 6.57 11.58 -2.44
C TYR A 45 5.42 10.59 -2.54
N LEU A 46 5.34 9.66 -1.60
CA LEU A 46 4.26 8.67 -1.53
C LEU A 46 2.88 9.36 -1.43
N THR A 47 2.80 10.38 -0.59
CA THR A 47 1.58 11.15 -0.40
C THR A 47 1.18 11.89 -1.69
N GLU A 48 2.14 12.55 -2.34
CA GLU A 48 1.88 13.28 -3.58
C GLU A 48 1.55 12.35 -4.73
N MET A 49 2.14 11.16 -4.75
CA MET A 49 1.82 10.13 -5.75
C MET A 49 0.35 9.70 -5.62
N LEU A 50 -0.11 9.46 -4.40
CA LEU A 50 -1.50 9.08 -4.17
C LEU A 50 -2.45 10.22 -4.55
N ARG A 51 -2.11 11.47 -4.19
CA ARG A 51 -2.92 12.63 -4.60
C ARG A 51 -3.09 12.70 -6.12
N ALA A 52 -2.00 12.52 -6.83
CA ALA A 52 -2.03 12.58 -8.30
C ALA A 52 -2.88 11.46 -8.89
N MET A 53 -2.77 10.26 -8.34
CA MET A 53 -3.56 9.12 -8.81
C MET A 53 -5.05 9.31 -8.54
N ILE A 54 -5.40 9.86 -7.39
CA ILE A 54 -6.80 10.17 -7.06
C ILE A 54 -7.34 11.19 -8.05
N LYS A 55 -6.58 12.23 -8.33
CA LYS A 55 -6.98 13.29 -9.26
C LYS A 55 -7.24 12.75 -10.66
N LYS A 56 -6.40 11.81 -11.11
CA LYS A 56 -6.54 11.18 -12.42
C LYS A 56 -7.58 10.06 -12.46
N LYS A 57 -8.16 9.72 -11.32
CA LYS A 57 -9.11 8.61 -11.21
C LYS A 57 -8.49 7.28 -11.66
N GLU A 58 -7.25 7.04 -11.26
CA GLU A 58 -6.61 5.75 -11.52
C GLU A 58 -7.41 4.62 -10.88
N ASP A 59 -7.39 3.42 -11.46
CA ASP A 59 -8.13 2.32 -10.86
C ASP A 59 -7.46 1.85 -9.57
N MET A 60 -8.26 1.26 -8.70
CA MET A 60 -7.82 0.88 -7.35
C MET A 60 -6.64 -0.11 -7.35
N ILE A 61 -6.62 -1.02 -8.32
CA ILE A 61 -5.55 -2.03 -8.36
C ILE A 61 -4.23 -1.37 -8.75
N THR A 62 -4.28 -0.44 -9.72
CA THR A 62 -3.10 0.32 -10.11
C THR A 62 -2.57 1.14 -8.93
N MET A 63 -3.47 1.83 -8.22
CA MET A 63 -3.06 2.62 -7.05
C MET A 63 -2.43 1.75 -5.97
N ALA A 64 -3.09 0.63 -5.65
CA ALA A 64 -2.59 -0.29 -4.63
C ALA A 64 -1.21 -0.86 -5.01
N ALA A 65 -1.06 -1.26 -6.27
CA ALA A 65 0.21 -1.84 -6.75
C ALA A 65 1.34 -0.82 -6.71
N LYS A 66 1.08 0.41 -7.14
CA LYS A 66 2.11 1.46 -7.14
C LYS A 66 2.58 1.78 -5.73
N LEU A 67 1.65 1.97 -4.80
CA LEU A 67 2.00 2.31 -3.43
C LEU A 67 2.74 1.17 -2.74
N MET A 68 2.26 -0.07 -2.93
CA MET A 68 2.91 -1.23 -2.34
C MET A 68 4.34 -1.39 -2.85
N THR A 69 4.53 -1.30 -4.16
CA THR A 69 5.84 -1.44 -4.79
C THR A 69 6.79 -0.35 -4.31
N PHE A 70 6.30 0.88 -4.26
CA PHE A 70 7.11 2.00 -3.80
C PHE A 70 7.60 1.81 -2.37
N ILE A 71 6.68 1.47 -1.46
CA ILE A 71 7.04 1.29 -0.05
C ILE A 71 8.09 0.19 0.13
N ILE A 72 7.92 -0.92 -0.57
CA ILE A 72 8.85 -2.04 -0.44
C ILE A 72 10.22 -1.71 -1.03
N LYS A 73 10.26 -1.04 -2.17
CA LYS A 73 11.54 -0.76 -2.83
C LYS A 73 12.27 0.45 -2.25
N GLU A 74 11.55 1.44 -1.75
CA GLU A 74 12.15 2.66 -1.22
C GLU A 74 12.41 2.65 0.28
N HIS A 75 11.79 1.74 1.01
CA HIS A 75 11.96 1.60 2.46
C HIS A 75 11.85 2.94 3.19
N PRO A 76 10.67 3.60 3.14
CA PRO A 76 10.53 4.91 3.81
C PRO A 76 10.63 4.84 5.33
N PHE A 77 10.41 3.67 5.91
CA PHE A 77 10.52 3.46 7.35
C PHE A 77 11.76 2.65 7.69
N TRP A 78 12.21 2.74 8.94
CA TRP A 78 13.37 1.97 9.38
C TRP A 78 13.07 0.47 9.34
N ASP A 79 11.85 0.07 9.68
CA ASP A 79 11.45 -1.32 9.75
C ASP A 79 9.97 -1.44 9.43
N GLY A 80 9.50 -2.66 9.18
CA GLY A 80 8.08 -2.91 8.93
C GLY A 80 7.56 -2.46 7.58
N ASN A 81 8.42 -2.22 6.59
CA ASN A 81 8.01 -1.76 5.28
C ASN A 81 7.13 -2.76 4.54
N HIS A 82 7.44 -4.06 4.61
CA HIS A 82 6.64 -5.08 3.93
C HIS A 82 5.21 -5.09 4.47
N ARG A 83 5.06 -5.08 5.79
CA ARG A 83 3.74 -5.08 6.41
C ARG A 83 2.98 -3.79 6.12
N THR A 84 3.67 -2.65 6.21
CA THR A 84 3.07 -1.36 5.91
C THR A 84 2.60 -1.31 4.46
N ALA A 85 3.39 -1.84 3.53
CA ALA A 85 3.02 -1.89 2.12
C ALA A 85 1.73 -2.70 1.91
N PHE A 86 1.64 -3.87 2.55
CA PHE A 86 0.45 -4.71 2.44
C PHE A 86 -0.79 -4.00 2.98
N GLU A 87 -0.67 -3.40 4.17
CA GLU A 87 -1.80 -2.70 4.79
C GLU A 87 -2.21 -1.46 4.00
N THR A 88 -1.25 -0.78 3.36
CA THR A 88 -1.54 0.35 2.49
C THR A 88 -2.37 -0.11 1.28
N ALA A 89 -1.96 -1.20 0.64
CA ALA A 89 -2.70 -1.76 -0.49
C ALA A 89 -4.12 -2.14 -0.07
N GLN A 90 -4.27 -2.78 1.09
CA GLN A 90 -5.59 -3.16 1.61
C GLN A 90 -6.46 -1.93 1.87
N LEU A 91 -5.90 -0.85 2.41
CA LEU A 91 -6.64 0.38 2.64
C LEU A 91 -7.21 0.92 1.33
N ILE A 92 -6.37 0.97 0.29
CA ILE A 92 -6.81 1.46 -1.03
C ILE A 92 -7.96 0.60 -1.57
N LEU A 93 -7.80 -0.71 -1.54
CA LEU A 93 -8.82 -1.63 -2.06
C LEU A 93 -10.13 -1.52 -1.27
N ARG A 94 -10.03 -1.43 0.06
CA ARG A 94 -11.20 -1.33 0.91
C ARG A 94 -12.00 -0.06 0.67
N ALA A 95 -11.34 1.01 0.28
CA ALA A 95 -12.03 2.26 -0.07
C ALA A 95 -13.05 2.03 -1.20
N PHE A 96 -12.83 1.02 -2.03
CA PHE A 96 -13.70 0.69 -3.16
C PHE A 96 -14.55 -0.55 -2.91
N GLY A 97 -14.53 -1.09 -1.71
CA GLY A 97 -15.35 -2.25 -1.34
C GLY A 97 -14.73 -3.60 -1.64
N TYR A 98 -13.41 -3.65 -1.76
CA TYR A 98 -12.67 -4.87 -2.06
C TYR A 98 -11.55 -5.09 -1.07
N GLU A 99 -11.04 -6.30 -1.04
CA GLU A 99 -9.84 -6.61 -0.27
C GLU A 99 -9.16 -7.85 -0.85
N MET A 100 -7.91 -8.04 -0.53
CA MET A 100 -7.22 -9.27 -0.88
C MET A 100 -7.54 -10.32 0.18
N LYS A 101 -8.10 -11.43 -0.25
CA LYS A 101 -8.30 -12.59 0.62
C LYS A 101 -7.21 -13.59 0.32
N ILE A 102 -6.28 -13.72 1.23
CA ILE A 102 -5.06 -14.48 0.99
C ILE A 102 -4.54 -15.04 2.30
N ASP A 103 -4.00 -16.26 2.23
CA ASP A 103 -3.31 -16.86 3.35
C ASP A 103 -2.10 -16.01 3.75
N ARG A 104 -1.90 -15.83 5.05
CA ARG A 104 -0.84 -14.99 5.58
C ARG A 104 0.55 -15.38 5.08
N LYS A 105 0.84 -16.68 5.06
CA LYS A 105 2.16 -17.15 4.60
C LYS A 105 2.39 -16.88 3.13
N GLU A 106 1.35 -17.06 2.33
CA GLU A 106 1.43 -16.77 0.90
C GLU A 106 1.67 -15.29 0.67
N ALA A 107 0.95 -14.43 1.40
CA ALA A 107 1.11 -12.99 1.31
C ALA A 107 2.54 -12.59 1.67
N GLU A 108 3.06 -13.11 2.78
CA GLU A 108 4.43 -12.81 3.23
C GLU A 108 5.47 -13.21 2.18
N ARG A 109 5.32 -14.40 1.60
CA ARG A 109 6.25 -14.87 0.56
C ARG A 109 6.26 -13.96 -0.65
N PHE A 110 5.08 -13.57 -1.13
CA PHE A 110 5.01 -12.70 -2.30
C PHE A 110 5.57 -11.33 -2.01
N ILE A 111 5.17 -10.74 -0.89
CA ILE A 111 5.60 -9.39 -0.51
C ILE A 111 7.12 -9.33 -0.38
N ARG A 112 7.74 -10.34 0.22
CA ARG A 112 9.20 -10.43 0.30
C ARG A 112 9.85 -10.56 -1.08
N SER A 113 9.17 -11.23 -2.01
CA SER A 113 9.71 -11.40 -3.36
C SER A 113 9.84 -10.06 -4.10
N ILE A 114 9.05 -9.05 -3.71
CA ILE A 114 9.07 -7.73 -4.34
C ILE A 114 10.42 -7.02 -4.13
N ASP A 115 11.20 -7.44 -3.14
CA ASP A 115 12.55 -6.90 -2.94
C ASP A 115 13.46 -7.20 -4.14
N LYS A 116 13.12 -8.23 -4.92
CA LYS A 116 13.93 -8.61 -6.09
C LYS A 116 13.75 -7.61 -7.22
N PRO A 117 14.84 -7.20 -7.90
CA PRO A 117 14.72 -6.27 -9.02
C PRO A 117 13.82 -6.76 -10.15
N SER A 118 13.67 -8.08 -10.30
CA SER A 118 12.84 -8.68 -11.36
C SER A 118 11.34 -8.53 -11.11
N ILE A 119 10.94 -8.22 -9.88
CA ILE A 119 9.52 -8.04 -9.54
C ILE A 119 9.20 -6.55 -9.64
N ASP A 120 8.48 -6.19 -10.69
CA ASP A 120 8.09 -4.80 -10.91
C ASP A 120 6.61 -4.55 -10.58
N GLU A 121 6.18 -3.33 -10.78
CA GLU A 121 4.80 -2.93 -10.52
C GLU A 121 3.77 -3.74 -11.30
N LYS A 122 4.09 -4.14 -12.53
CA LYS A 122 3.18 -4.93 -13.37
C LYS A 122 2.91 -6.31 -12.76
N ILE A 123 3.95 -6.92 -12.24
CA ILE A 123 3.84 -8.23 -11.58
C ILE A 123 3.01 -8.09 -10.29
N VAL A 124 3.26 -7.04 -9.52
CA VAL A 124 2.51 -6.76 -8.29
C VAL A 124 1.03 -6.54 -8.64
N LYS A 125 0.76 -5.76 -9.67
CA LYS A 125 -0.62 -5.49 -10.11
C LYS A 125 -1.35 -6.79 -10.46
N LYS A 126 -0.71 -7.67 -11.21
CA LYS A 126 -1.29 -8.95 -11.60
C LYS A 126 -1.59 -9.82 -10.38
N TRP A 127 -0.67 -9.83 -9.43
CA TRP A 127 -0.86 -10.60 -8.21
C TRP A 127 -2.09 -10.11 -7.43
N ILE A 128 -2.23 -8.76 -7.30
CA ILE A 128 -3.38 -8.20 -6.61
C ILE A 128 -4.67 -8.56 -7.34
N GLU A 129 -4.69 -8.44 -8.67
CA GLU A 129 -5.86 -8.81 -9.47
C GLU A 129 -6.32 -10.24 -9.19
N ASP A 130 -5.37 -11.15 -9.02
CA ASP A 130 -5.68 -12.57 -8.79
C ASP A 130 -6.21 -12.86 -7.39
N LYS A 131 -6.00 -11.96 -6.42
CA LYS A 131 -6.34 -12.18 -5.02
C LYS A 131 -7.51 -11.34 -4.51
N ILE A 132 -7.96 -10.39 -5.29
CA ILE A 132 -8.99 -9.43 -4.86
C ILE A 132 -10.38 -10.06 -4.87
N GLN A 133 -11.18 -9.72 -3.86
CA GLN A 133 -12.57 -10.14 -3.72
C GLN A 133 -13.39 -9.01 -3.12
N PRO A 134 -14.69 -8.93 -3.45
CA PRO A 134 -15.58 -7.97 -2.77
C PRO A 134 -15.65 -8.28 -1.28
N ILE A 135 -15.76 -7.23 -0.49
CA ILE A 135 -15.95 -7.37 0.96
C ILE A 135 -17.38 -7.85 1.25
#